data_dac0ab91f9352adbc88c635bae4ff1e8
#
_entry.id   dac0ab91f9352adbc88c635bae4ff1e8
#
_cell.length_a   1.000
_cell.length_b   1.000
_cell.length_c   1.000
_cell.angle_alpha   90.00
_cell.angle_beta   90.00
_cell.angle_gamma   90.00
#
_symmetry.space_group_name_H-M   'P 1'
#
loop_
_entity.id
_entity.type
_entity.pdbx_description
1 polymer ?
#
loop_
_entity_poly.entity_id
_entity_poly.type
_entity_poly.pdbx_seq_one_letter_code
_entity_poly.pdbx_strand_id
1 'polypeptide(L)'
;MAFPTPLNVESTQPGRVVNSGHGKGSKRSASAVSWGAIAAGGAAAAALSLILLILGVGLGLSSVSPWTHAGVTATTLGVSTIVWLTITQLLASAMGGYLAGRLRTKWLDAQADEVYFRDTAHGFLAWAVSSLATAALLTSVIGSIVGGGLQAGATVAGGAAVAATGLAQDDDGGSMAYFVDTLFRRDPNANASSNAAAANVAPVDAAITDIGTDRDTAEIARILMFSNLSEPLPEDDVRHVGQLVAQRTGLSQQAAQQRVTDTYARAQSRVREAETDARAAADAARKASATAALWLFVSLLIGAFCASLAATFGGRQRDA
;
A
#
# COMPACT_ATOMS: atom_id res chain seq x y z
N MET A 1 -96.58 73.26 3.49
CA MET A 1 -96.61 71.84 3.91
C MET A 1 -95.14 71.32 3.71
N ALA A 2 -94.47 71.20 4.82
CA ALA A 2 -93.05 70.75 4.77
C ALA A 2 -93.03 69.28 5.29
N PHE A 3 -92.45 68.46 4.50
CA PHE A 3 -92.19 67.02 4.91
C PHE A 3 -90.79 66.91 5.54
N PRO A 4 -90.64 66.24 6.64
CA PRO A 4 -89.41 66.11 7.33
C PRO A 4 -88.53 65.03 6.64
N THR A 5 -87.26 65.38 6.51
CA THR A 5 -86.17 64.49 5.98
C THR A 5 -85.88 63.33 6.97
N PRO A 6 -85.77 62.08 6.55
CA PRO A 6 -85.40 60.98 7.46
C PRO A 6 -83.90 61.05 7.80
N LEU A 7 -83.56 60.88 9.06
CA LEU A 7 -82.25 60.75 9.64
C LEU A 7 -81.53 59.47 9.13
N ASN A 8 -80.37 59.68 8.56
CA ASN A 8 -79.48 58.64 8.13
C ASN A 8 -78.82 58.01 9.37
N VAL A 9 -79.22 56.77 9.68
CA VAL A 9 -78.58 56.00 10.74
C VAL A 9 -77.38 55.38 10.20
N GLU A 10 -76.28 56.01 10.55
CA GLU A 10 -74.88 55.46 10.24
C GLU A 10 -74.67 54.20 11.08
N SER A 11 -74.73 53.08 10.42
CA SER A 11 -74.38 51.75 11.00
C SER A 11 -72.84 51.67 11.17
N THR A 12 -72.42 51.87 12.40
CA THR A 12 -71.04 51.60 12.84
C THR A 12 -70.73 50.13 12.65
N GLN A 13 -70.06 49.77 11.56
CA GLN A 13 -69.45 48.45 11.43
C GLN A 13 -68.21 48.36 12.33
N PRO A 14 -68.07 47.33 13.17
CA PRO A 14 -66.83 47.14 13.91
C PRO A 14 -65.68 46.82 12.96
N GLY A 15 -64.57 47.52 13.13
CA GLY A 15 -63.41 47.51 12.30
C GLY A 15 -62.89 46.07 12.05
N ARG A 16 -62.94 45.68 10.79
CA ARG A 16 -62.20 44.53 10.29
C ARG A 16 -60.74 44.94 10.30
N VAL A 17 -60.04 44.59 11.36
CA VAL A 17 -58.54 44.65 11.38
C VAL A 17 -58.05 43.76 10.25
N VAL A 18 -57.73 44.35 9.10
CA VAL A 18 -56.93 43.69 8.07
C VAL A 18 -55.57 43.58 8.67
N ASN A 19 -55.35 42.45 9.31
CA ASN A 19 -54.02 42.04 9.71
C ASN A 19 -53.21 41.80 8.43
N SER A 20 -52.61 42.85 7.93
CA SER A 20 -51.55 42.78 6.92
C SER A 20 -50.38 42.10 7.55
N GLY A 21 -50.54 40.78 7.75
CA GLY A 21 -49.47 39.89 8.05
C GLY A 21 -48.48 40.03 6.91
N HIS A 22 -47.58 40.97 7.06
CA HIS A 22 -46.29 40.95 6.40
C HIS A 22 -45.62 39.66 6.92
N GLY A 23 -46.06 38.54 6.34
CA GLY A 23 -45.21 37.35 6.31
C GLY A 23 -43.88 37.82 5.75
N LYS A 24 -42.97 38.29 6.63
CA LYS A 24 -41.57 38.20 6.40
C LYS A 24 -41.31 36.72 6.19
N GLY A 25 -41.61 36.22 4.98
CA GLY A 25 -40.99 35.05 4.46
C GLY A 25 -39.51 35.35 4.60
N SER A 26 -38.90 34.82 5.64
CA SER A 26 -37.47 34.76 5.77
C SER A 26 -36.99 34.28 4.40
N LYS A 27 -36.53 35.23 3.57
CA LYS A 27 -35.70 34.90 2.41
C LYS A 27 -34.52 34.18 3.05
N ARG A 28 -34.62 32.87 3.19
CA ARG A 28 -33.44 32.06 3.44
C ARG A 28 -32.48 32.49 2.35
N SER A 29 -31.49 33.30 2.71
CA SER A 29 -30.42 33.67 1.82
C SER A 29 -29.89 32.33 1.30
N ALA A 30 -30.18 32.04 0.02
CA ALA A 30 -29.74 30.84 -0.60
C ALA A 30 -28.22 30.81 -0.46
N SER A 31 -27.70 29.85 0.28
CA SER A 31 -26.26 29.72 0.45
C SER A 31 -25.60 29.74 -0.91
N ALA A 32 -24.54 30.52 -1.06
CA ALA A 32 -23.76 30.57 -2.29
C ALA A 32 -23.15 29.18 -2.64
N VAL A 33 -23.11 28.24 -1.67
CA VAL A 33 -22.57 26.90 -1.80
C VAL A 33 -23.68 25.87 -1.62
N SER A 34 -23.85 25.01 -2.61
CA SER A 34 -24.78 23.88 -2.61
C SER A 34 -24.07 22.62 -2.11
N TRP A 35 -23.93 22.47 -0.80
CA TRP A 35 -23.22 21.32 -0.19
C TRP A 35 -23.79 19.96 -0.61
N GLY A 36 -25.13 19.88 -0.81
CA GLY A 36 -25.75 18.65 -1.31
C GLY A 36 -25.28 18.26 -2.71
N ALA A 37 -25.11 19.24 -3.60
CA ALA A 37 -24.59 19.00 -4.95
C ALA A 37 -23.11 18.61 -4.93
N ILE A 38 -22.31 19.25 -4.08
CA ILE A 38 -20.90 18.92 -3.89
C ILE A 38 -20.75 17.50 -3.36
N ALA A 39 -21.52 17.15 -2.31
CA ALA A 39 -21.47 15.81 -1.73
C ALA A 39 -21.93 14.74 -2.74
N ALA A 40 -22.98 14.99 -3.51
CA ALA A 40 -23.46 14.08 -4.54
C ALA A 40 -22.43 13.88 -5.67
N GLY A 41 -21.82 14.98 -6.14
CA GLY A 41 -20.75 14.95 -7.12
C GLY A 41 -19.52 14.20 -6.59
N GLY A 42 -19.11 14.50 -5.36
CA GLY A 42 -18.00 13.82 -4.70
C GLY A 42 -18.24 12.32 -4.50
N ALA A 43 -19.44 11.93 -4.07
CA ALA A 43 -19.82 10.52 -3.93
C ALA A 43 -19.82 9.76 -5.27
N ALA A 44 -20.34 10.40 -6.34
CA ALA A 44 -20.33 9.81 -7.68
C ALA A 44 -18.90 9.64 -8.22
N ALA A 45 -18.02 10.64 -8.01
CA ALA A 45 -16.61 10.54 -8.37
C ALA A 45 -15.92 9.39 -7.63
N ALA A 46 -16.13 9.29 -6.31
CA ALA A 46 -15.55 8.24 -5.48
C ALA A 46 -16.04 6.84 -5.91
N ALA A 47 -17.34 6.70 -6.15
CA ALA A 47 -17.94 5.45 -6.62
C ALA A 47 -17.38 5.01 -7.98
N LEU A 48 -17.29 5.94 -8.95
CA LEU A 48 -16.73 5.65 -10.29
C LEU A 48 -15.25 5.29 -10.17
N SER A 49 -14.48 6.03 -9.35
CA SER A 49 -13.06 5.73 -9.09
C SER A 49 -12.90 4.31 -8.55
N LEU A 50 -13.73 3.90 -7.60
CA LEU A 50 -13.68 2.56 -7.01
C LEU A 50 -13.97 1.48 -8.07
N ILE A 51 -15.00 1.66 -8.88
CA ILE A 51 -15.35 0.72 -9.97
C ILE A 51 -14.19 0.57 -10.94
N LEU A 52 -13.61 1.69 -11.40
CA LEU A 52 -12.52 1.68 -12.36
C LEU A 52 -11.22 1.14 -11.73
N LEU A 53 -11.00 1.36 -10.43
CA LEU A 53 -9.88 0.77 -9.71
C LEU A 53 -9.99 -0.76 -9.67
N ILE A 54 -11.16 -1.29 -9.30
CA ILE A 54 -11.40 -2.74 -9.26
C ILE A 54 -11.21 -3.35 -10.66
N LEU A 55 -11.72 -2.69 -11.68
CA LEU A 55 -11.52 -3.11 -13.07
C LEU A 55 -10.04 -3.11 -13.46
N GLY A 56 -9.31 -2.06 -13.10
CA GLY A 56 -7.87 -1.95 -13.36
C GLY A 56 -7.05 -3.03 -12.66
N VAL A 57 -7.38 -3.35 -11.40
CA VAL A 57 -6.76 -4.47 -10.66
C VAL A 57 -7.04 -5.80 -11.37
N GLY A 58 -8.29 -6.05 -11.78
CA GLY A 58 -8.65 -7.27 -12.52
C GLY A 58 -7.88 -7.43 -13.82
N LEU A 59 -7.80 -6.37 -14.63
CA LEU A 59 -7.02 -6.34 -15.87
C LEU A 59 -5.52 -6.49 -15.61
N GLY A 60 -5.00 -5.84 -14.55
CA GLY A 60 -3.60 -5.96 -14.14
C GLY A 60 -3.23 -7.38 -13.75
N LEU A 61 -4.01 -8.01 -12.88
CA LEU A 61 -3.77 -9.38 -12.43
C LEU A 61 -3.86 -10.39 -13.57
N SER A 62 -4.75 -10.19 -14.54
CA SER A 62 -4.85 -11.07 -15.74
C SER A 62 -3.63 -10.97 -16.66
N SER A 63 -2.84 -9.88 -16.55
CA SER A 63 -1.63 -9.66 -17.35
C SER A 63 -0.37 -10.26 -16.73
N VAL A 64 -0.41 -10.59 -15.43
CA VAL A 64 0.71 -11.18 -14.68
C VAL A 64 0.64 -12.69 -14.77
N SER A 65 1.76 -13.33 -15.09
CA SER A 65 1.88 -14.79 -15.11
C SER A 65 2.86 -15.26 -14.02
N PRO A 66 2.53 -16.31 -13.25
CA PRO A 66 3.48 -16.92 -12.31
C PRO A 66 4.60 -17.71 -13.02
N TRP A 67 4.44 -17.97 -14.32
CA TRP A 67 5.43 -18.72 -15.09
C TRP A 67 6.51 -17.78 -15.64
N THR A 68 7.76 -18.18 -15.51
CA THR A 68 8.90 -17.43 -16.01
C THR A 68 8.76 -17.17 -17.52
N HIS A 69 8.94 -15.92 -17.94
CA HIS A 69 8.86 -15.44 -19.33
C HIS A 69 7.45 -15.43 -19.96
N ALA A 70 6.37 -15.68 -19.22
CA ALA A 70 5.01 -15.74 -19.71
C ALA A 70 4.12 -14.62 -19.16
N GLY A 71 4.55 -13.39 -19.19
CA GLY A 71 3.78 -12.23 -18.71
C GLY A 71 4.32 -10.92 -19.28
N VAL A 72 3.61 -9.82 -19.02
CA VAL A 72 4.11 -8.49 -19.39
C VAL A 72 5.29 -8.08 -18.50
N THR A 73 6.19 -7.27 -19.03
CA THR A 73 7.34 -6.79 -18.26
C THR A 73 6.92 -5.83 -17.15
N ALA A 74 7.72 -5.74 -16.09
CA ALA A 74 7.48 -4.80 -14.98
C ALA A 74 7.36 -3.34 -15.46
N THR A 75 8.13 -2.95 -16.48
CA THR A 75 8.07 -1.63 -17.09
C THR A 75 6.73 -1.41 -17.79
N THR A 76 6.25 -2.38 -18.56
CA THR A 76 4.94 -2.30 -19.25
C THR A 76 3.81 -2.21 -18.22
N LEU A 77 3.84 -3.01 -17.16
CA LEU A 77 2.88 -2.92 -16.05
C LEU A 77 2.90 -1.54 -15.38
N GLY A 78 4.08 -1.00 -15.10
CA GLY A 78 4.20 0.32 -14.49
C GLY A 78 3.60 1.43 -15.36
N VAL A 79 3.93 1.46 -16.65
CA VAL A 79 3.41 2.46 -17.60
C VAL A 79 1.90 2.30 -17.77
N SER A 80 1.38 1.08 -17.97
CA SER A 80 -0.06 0.85 -18.12
C SER A 80 -0.84 1.23 -16.85
N THR A 81 -0.30 1.00 -15.67
CA THR A 81 -0.90 1.42 -14.40
C THR A 81 -1.00 2.95 -14.31
N ILE A 82 0.07 3.68 -14.66
CA ILE A 82 0.05 5.16 -14.67
C ILE A 82 -1.02 5.68 -15.62
N VAL A 83 -1.06 5.16 -16.85
CA VAL A 83 -2.07 5.54 -17.86
C VAL A 83 -3.47 5.24 -17.35
N TRP A 84 -3.70 4.05 -16.81
CA TRP A 84 -5.01 3.65 -16.27
C TRP A 84 -5.47 4.54 -15.12
N LEU A 85 -4.59 4.82 -14.16
CA LEU A 85 -4.90 5.71 -13.03
C LEU A 85 -5.21 7.13 -13.51
N THR A 86 -4.48 7.64 -14.51
CA THR A 86 -4.74 8.95 -15.09
C THR A 86 -6.11 9.01 -15.78
N ILE A 87 -6.46 8.00 -16.58
CA ILE A 87 -7.79 7.89 -17.21
C ILE A 87 -8.89 7.82 -16.13
N THR A 88 -8.71 6.98 -15.13
CA THR A 88 -9.64 6.85 -14.00
C THR A 88 -9.87 8.19 -13.31
N GLN A 89 -8.79 8.93 -13.03
CA GLN A 89 -8.85 10.24 -12.39
C GLN A 89 -9.60 11.25 -13.25
N LEU A 90 -9.35 11.29 -14.55
CA LEU A 90 -10.04 12.18 -15.50
C LEU A 90 -11.53 11.90 -15.54
N LEU A 91 -11.92 10.64 -15.73
CA LEU A 91 -13.33 10.24 -15.85
C LEU A 91 -14.11 10.50 -14.56
N ALA A 92 -13.54 10.09 -13.42
CA ALA A 92 -14.16 10.27 -12.12
C ALA A 92 -14.31 11.76 -11.76
N SER A 93 -13.25 12.56 -12.00
CA SER A 93 -13.26 13.99 -11.75
C SER A 93 -14.27 14.72 -12.63
N ALA A 94 -14.31 14.38 -13.93
CA ALA A 94 -15.26 14.99 -14.87
C ALA A 94 -16.71 14.65 -14.48
N MET A 95 -17.01 13.39 -14.14
CA MET A 95 -18.34 12.97 -13.70
C MET A 95 -18.76 13.68 -12.42
N GLY A 96 -17.89 13.72 -11.42
CA GLY A 96 -18.18 14.37 -10.13
C GLY A 96 -18.40 15.87 -10.27
N GLY A 97 -17.54 16.53 -11.04
CA GLY A 97 -17.68 17.97 -11.32
C GLY A 97 -18.96 18.27 -12.11
N TYR A 98 -19.24 17.52 -13.15
CA TYR A 98 -20.48 17.66 -13.95
C TYR A 98 -21.73 17.54 -13.07
N LEU A 99 -21.80 16.51 -12.22
CA LEU A 99 -22.95 16.34 -11.31
C LEU A 99 -23.04 17.43 -10.28
N ALA A 100 -21.92 17.89 -9.72
CA ALA A 100 -21.93 19.00 -8.78
C ALA A 100 -22.51 20.28 -9.41
N GLY A 101 -22.13 20.59 -10.65
CA GLY A 101 -22.70 21.71 -11.41
C GLY A 101 -24.16 21.49 -11.79
N ARG A 102 -24.54 20.27 -12.21
CA ARG A 102 -25.90 19.95 -12.66
C ARG A 102 -26.93 19.92 -11.52
N LEU A 103 -26.53 19.50 -10.33
CA LEU A 103 -27.42 19.31 -9.17
C LEU A 103 -27.51 20.55 -8.26
N ARG A 104 -26.72 21.59 -8.50
CA ARG A 104 -26.77 22.81 -7.70
C ARG A 104 -28.09 23.54 -7.80
N THR A 105 -28.41 24.38 -6.82
CA THR A 105 -29.56 25.27 -6.88
C THR A 105 -29.35 26.36 -7.94
N LYS A 106 -30.45 26.80 -8.61
CA LYS A 106 -30.41 27.87 -9.60
C LYS A 106 -30.29 29.24 -8.86
N TRP A 107 -29.33 30.07 -9.31
CA TRP A 107 -29.16 31.45 -8.77
C TRP A 107 -29.78 32.46 -9.76
N LEU A 108 -30.97 32.95 -9.41
CA LEU A 108 -31.74 33.82 -10.29
C LEU A 108 -31.20 35.26 -10.32
N ASP A 109 -30.50 35.69 -9.27
CA ASP A 109 -30.06 37.07 -9.08
C ASP A 109 -28.53 37.26 -9.28
N ALA A 110 -27.81 36.22 -9.72
CA ALA A 110 -26.35 36.28 -9.88
C ALA A 110 -25.95 36.66 -11.31
N GLN A 111 -24.90 37.48 -11.45
CA GLN A 111 -24.30 37.81 -12.74
C GLN A 111 -23.65 36.57 -13.36
N ALA A 112 -23.55 36.51 -14.69
CA ALA A 112 -23.01 35.34 -15.40
C ALA A 112 -21.58 34.96 -14.95
N ASP A 113 -20.73 35.94 -14.72
CA ASP A 113 -19.35 35.72 -14.26
C ASP A 113 -19.30 35.10 -12.85
N GLU A 114 -20.19 35.53 -11.97
CA GLU A 114 -20.34 35.00 -10.62
C GLU A 114 -20.87 33.55 -10.67
N VAL A 115 -21.83 33.26 -11.54
CA VAL A 115 -22.34 31.89 -11.75
C VAL A 115 -21.21 30.98 -12.24
N TYR A 116 -20.41 31.43 -13.19
CA TYR A 116 -19.28 30.67 -13.73
C TYR A 116 -18.24 30.37 -12.64
N PHE A 117 -17.88 31.37 -11.82
CA PHE A 117 -16.97 31.16 -10.69
C PHE A 117 -17.52 30.16 -9.68
N ARG A 118 -18.78 30.27 -9.30
CA ARG A 118 -19.43 29.33 -8.36
C ARG A 118 -19.49 27.94 -8.90
N ASP A 119 -19.78 27.75 -10.19
CA ASP A 119 -19.76 26.43 -10.83
C ASP A 119 -18.38 25.80 -10.78
N THR A 120 -17.35 26.57 -11.14
CA THR A 120 -15.95 26.13 -11.07
C THR A 120 -15.58 25.70 -9.64
N ALA A 121 -15.96 26.52 -8.64
CA ALA A 121 -15.72 26.21 -7.24
C ALA A 121 -16.46 24.93 -6.77
N HIS A 122 -17.70 24.70 -7.20
CA HIS A 122 -18.46 23.49 -6.89
C HIS A 122 -17.79 22.24 -7.45
N GLY A 123 -17.27 22.31 -8.68
CA GLY A 123 -16.51 21.22 -9.29
C GLY A 123 -15.23 20.92 -8.53
N PHE A 124 -14.47 21.95 -8.20
CA PHE A 124 -13.25 21.81 -7.40
C PHE A 124 -13.54 21.20 -6.02
N LEU A 125 -14.57 21.68 -5.33
CA LEU A 125 -14.96 21.17 -4.01
C LEU A 125 -15.43 19.71 -4.09
N ALA A 126 -16.19 19.32 -5.13
CA ALA A 126 -16.59 17.94 -5.33
C ALA A 126 -15.38 17.02 -5.55
N TRP A 127 -14.41 17.47 -6.34
CA TRP A 127 -13.14 16.77 -6.52
C TRP A 127 -12.35 16.66 -5.21
N ALA A 128 -12.25 17.75 -4.45
CA ALA A 128 -11.53 17.76 -3.18
C ALA A 128 -12.15 16.80 -2.16
N VAL A 129 -13.49 16.82 -2.02
CA VAL A 129 -14.21 15.90 -1.14
C VAL A 129 -13.99 14.45 -1.54
N SER A 130 -14.11 14.13 -2.84
CA SER A 130 -13.89 12.76 -3.32
C SER A 130 -12.44 12.30 -3.11
N SER A 131 -11.46 13.17 -3.38
CA SER A 131 -10.04 12.87 -3.20
C SER A 131 -9.69 12.64 -1.73
N LEU A 132 -10.20 13.47 -0.82
CA LEU A 132 -10.01 13.29 0.63
C LEU A 132 -10.70 12.04 1.15
N ALA A 133 -11.92 11.75 0.69
CA ALA A 133 -12.63 10.51 1.05
C ALA A 133 -11.86 9.27 0.57
N THR A 134 -11.38 9.28 -0.65
CA THR A 134 -10.57 8.18 -1.20
C THR A 134 -9.26 8.02 -0.42
N ALA A 135 -8.56 9.12 -0.11
CA ALA A 135 -7.34 9.09 0.69
C ALA A 135 -7.59 8.53 2.09
N ALA A 136 -8.69 8.94 2.75
CA ALA A 136 -9.06 8.43 4.07
C ALA A 136 -9.38 6.92 4.04
N LEU A 137 -10.10 6.46 3.02
CA LEU A 137 -10.41 5.03 2.83
C LEU A 137 -9.13 4.22 2.59
N LEU A 138 -8.24 4.69 1.71
CA LEU A 138 -6.96 4.01 1.44
C LEU A 138 -6.08 3.96 2.69
N THR A 139 -5.98 5.05 3.44
CA THR A 139 -5.22 5.09 4.70
C THR A 139 -5.79 4.11 5.73
N SER A 140 -7.12 4.01 5.83
CA SER A 140 -7.78 3.05 6.71
C SER A 140 -7.49 1.60 6.32
N VAL A 141 -7.56 1.28 5.02
CA VAL A 141 -7.24 -0.07 4.51
C VAL A 141 -5.77 -0.40 4.71
N ILE A 142 -4.86 0.51 4.34
CA ILE A 142 -3.42 0.33 4.55
C ILE A 142 -3.10 0.19 6.04
N GLY A 143 -3.70 1.03 6.89
CA GLY A 143 -3.53 0.97 8.35
C GLY A 143 -4.00 -0.36 8.94
N SER A 144 -5.10 -0.93 8.46
CA SER A 144 -5.59 -2.24 8.90
C SER A 144 -4.69 -3.39 8.42
N ILE A 145 -4.14 -3.30 7.20
CA ILE A 145 -3.18 -4.27 6.66
C ILE A 145 -1.86 -4.19 7.41
N VAL A 146 -1.33 -2.99 7.64
CA VAL A 146 -0.08 -2.79 8.39
C VAL A 146 -0.26 -3.16 9.86
N GLY A 147 -1.37 -2.80 10.50
CA GLY A 147 -1.68 -3.16 11.88
C GLY A 147 -1.93 -4.66 12.09
N GLY A 148 -2.58 -5.33 11.13
CA GLY A 148 -2.75 -6.80 11.12
C GLY A 148 -1.54 -7.54 10.58
N GLY A 149 -0.74 -6.92 9.73
CA GLY A 149 0.40 -7.50 9.03
C GLY A 149 1.73 -7.46 9.78
N LEU A 150 1.80 -6.78 10.93
CA LEU A 150 2.93 -6.96 11.88
C LEU A 150 2.90 -8.36 12.51
N GLN A 151 1.78 -9.10 12.40
CA GLN A 151 1.67 -10.50 12.78
C GLN A 151 1.69 -11.48 11.58
N ALA A 152 1.58 -10.98 10.35
CA ALA A 152 1.64 -11.78 9.13
C ALA A 152 2.31 -10.96 8.01
N GLY A 153 3.63 -10.78 8.06
CA GLY A 153 4.52 -10.31 6.99
C GLY A 153 3.89 -9.31 6.00
N ALA A 154 4.01 -8.02 6.28
CA ALA A 154 3.46 -6.89 5.53
C ALA A 154 3.73 -6.91 4.03
N THR A 155 2.73 -7.15 3.22
CA THR A 155 2.91 -7.27 1.77
C THR A 155 1.95 -6.46 0.91
N VAL A 156 1.61 -5.22 1.13
CA VAL A 156 0.78 -4.52 0.10
C VAL A 156 1.09 -3.04 -0.14
N ALA A 157 1.92 -2.37 0.61
CA ALA A 157 2.18 -0.94 0.36
C ALA A 157 3.41 -0.63 -0.50
N GLY A 158 4.03 -1.61 -1.07
CA GLY A 158 5.17 -1.43 -1.95
C GLY A 158 5.78 -2.77 -2.32
N GLY A 159 5.57 -3.22 -3.54
CA GLY A 159 6.15 -4.44 -4.08
C GLY A 159 7.68 -4.55 -4.01
N ALA A 160 8.35 -3.57 -3.41
CA ALA A 160 9.79 -3.56 -3.18
C ALA A 160 10.20 -3.83 -1.73
N ALA A 161 9.32 -3.61 -0.73
CA ALA A 161 9.63 -3.93 0.67
C ALA A 161 9.57 -5.45 0.93
N VAL A 162 8.83 -6.20 0.11
CA VAL A 162 8.65 -7.65 0.26
C VAL A 162 9.91 -8.45 -0.10
N ALA A 163 10.72 -7.95 -1.03
CA ALA A 163 11.96 -8.63 -1.41
C ALA A 163 13.04 -8.58 -0.30
N ALA A 164 13.02 -7.52 0.54
CA ALA A 164 13.98 -7.38 1.62
C ALA A 164 13.59 -8.19 2.88
N THR A 165 12.29 -8.44 3.10
CA THR A 165 11.80 -9.24 4.24
C THR A 165 11.70 -10.73 3.93
N GLY A 166 11.66 -11.13 2.67
CA GLY A 166 11.66 -12.54 2.25
C GLY A 166 12.94 -13.32 2.63
N LEU A 167 14.02 -12.60 2.93
CA LEU A 167 15.26 -13.22 3.45
C LEU A 167 15.25 -13.39 4.99
N ALA A 168 14.30 -12.77 5.69
CA ALA A 168 14.19 -12.82 7.15
C ALA A 168 13.08 -13.75 7.66
N GLN A 169 12.29 -14.34 6.78
CA GLN A 169 11.06 -15.05 7.14
C GLN A 169 10.91 -16.43 6.49
N ASP A 170 12.04 -17.10 6.20
CA ASP A 170 12.01 -18.54 6.21
C ASP A 170 11.99 -18.97 7.69
N ASP A 171 10.80 -19.34 8.14
CA ASP A 171 10.43 -19.79 9.49
C ASP A 171 11.17 -21.08 9.93
N ASP A 172 12.13 -21.51 9.16
CA ASP A 172 12.97 -22.70 9.34
C ASP A 172 14.46 -22.33 9.33
N GLY A 173 14.96 -21.32 9.93
CA GLY A 173 16.44 -21.16 10.08
C GLY A 173 17.29 -21.50 8.81
N GLY A 174 16.67 -21.51 7.63
CA GLY A 174 17.07 -22.28 6.45
C GLY A 174 18.44 -21.94 5.89
N SER A 175 18.86 -20.69 5.94
CA SER A 175 20.18 -20.35 5.40
C SER A 175 21.32 -20.70 6.36
N MET A 176 21.19 -20.39 7.66
CA MET A 176 22.23 -20.69 8.65
C MET A 176 22.27 -22.18 8.98
N ALA A 177 21.11 -22.84 9.13
CA ALA A 177 21.01 -24.28 9.31
C ALA A 177 21.65 -25.05 8.14
N TYR A 178 21.47 -24.59 6.91
CA TYR A 178 22.15 -25.17 5.73
C TYR A 178 23.67 -25.09 5.84
N PHE A 179 24.25 -23.97 6.30
CA PHE A 179 25.70 -23.85 6.46
C PHE A 179 26.21 -24.76 7.57
N VAL A 180 25.48 -24.87 8.68
CA VAL A 180 25.81 -25.80 9.78
C VAL A 180 25.72 -27.25 9.32
N ASP A 181 24.64 -27.62 8.60
CA ASP A 181 24.50 -28.98 8.03
C ASP A 181 25.61 -29.32 7.05
N THR A 182 26.04 -28.32 6.25
CA THR A 182 27.16 -28.51 5.32
C THR A 182 28.50 -28.81 6.04
N LEU A 183 28.71 -28.27 7.25
CA LEU A 183 29.89 -28.52 8.04
C LEU A 183 29.96 -29.99 8.49
N PHE A 184 28.79 -30.58 8.85
CA PHE A 184 28.71 -31.94 9.34
C PHE A 184 28.51 -33.02 8.23
N ARG A 185 28.43 -32.62 6.97
CA ARG A 185 28.27 -33.56 5.86
C ARG A 185 29.50 -34.46 5.76
N ARG A 186 29.28 -35.76 5.94
CA ARG A 186 30.33 -36.77 5.78
C ARG A 186 30.85 -36.78 4.35
N ASP A 187 32.16 -36.86 4.20
CA ASP A 187 32.78 -37.09 2.90
C ASP A 187 32.64 -38.58 2.55
N PRO A 188 31.98 -38.96 1.44
CA PRO A 188 31.82 -40.36 1.07
C PRO A 188 33.18 -41.06 0.82
N ASN A 189 34.24 -40.30 0.52
CA ASN A 189 35.58 -40.84 0.31
C ASN A 189 36.38 -41.04 1.62
N ALA A 190 36.00 -40.40 2.73
CA ALA A 190 36.68 -40.55 4.01
C ALA A 190 36.48 -41.96 4.62
N ASN A 191 35.36 -42.62 4.27
CA ASN A 191 35.08 -43.99 4.74
C ASN A 191 35.90 -45.10 4.09
N ALA A 192 36.57 -44.83 2.98
CA ALA A 192 37.43 -45.82 2.33
C ALA A 192 38.75 -46.09 3.08
N SER A 193 39.21 -45.10 3.87
CA SER A 193 40.46 -45.21 4.64
C SER A 193 40.26 -45.68 6.09
N SER A 194 39.05 -45.58 6.66
CA SER A 194 38.75 -45.91 8.07
C SER A 194 38.17 -47.30 8.26
N ASN A 195 37.68 -47.96 7.23
CA ASN A 195 37.13 -49.35 7.31
C ASN A 195 38.16 -50.44 7.55
N ALA A 196 39.46 -50.13 7.51
CA ALA A 196 40.51 -51.09 7.82
C ALA A 196 40.81 -51.26 9.34
N ALA A 197 40.31 -50.34 10.20
CA ALA A 197 40.62 -50.33 11.63
C ALA A 197 39.40 -50.53 12.56
N ALA A 198 38.17 -50.61 12.04
CA ALA A 198 36.96 -50.57 12.86
C ALA A 198 36.17 -51.90 12.89
N ALA A 199 36.82 -53.02 12.63
CA ALA A 199 36.12 -54.34 12.61
C ALA A 199 35.82 -54.96 13.98
N ASN A 200 36.08 -54.29 15.11
CA ASN A 200 35.90 -54.86 16.45
C ASN A 200 35.42 -53.91 17.54
N VAL A 201 34.36 -53.11 17.30
CA VAL A 201 33.69 -52.42 18.42
C VAL A 201 32.19 -52.62 18.31
N ALA A 202 31.61 -53.20 19.37
CA ALA A 202 30.18 -53.44 19.52
C ALA A 202 29.35 -52.14 19.45
N PRO A 203 28.07 -52.20 19.05
CA PRO A 203 27.21 -51.00 18.91
C PRO A 203 26.90 -50.41 20.29
N VAL A 204 27.52 -49.29 20.62
CA VAL A 204 27.17 -48.47 21.77
C VAL A 204 26.09 -47.50 21.35
N ASP A 205 24.96 -47.59 22.05
CA ASP A 205 23.75 -46.76 22.06
C ASP A 205 23.68 -45.56 21.08
N ALA A 206 22.91 -45.73 20.01
CA ALA A 206 22.55 -44.71 19.07
C ALA A 206 21.84 -43.48 19.71
N ALA A 207 21.22 -43.63 20.88
CA ALA A 207 20.50 -42.56 21.59
C ALA A 207 21.43 -41.53 22.26
N ILE A 208 22.65 -41.93 22.67
CA ILE A 208 23.61 -40.99 23.31
C ILE A 208 24.31 -40.14 22.23
N THR A 209 24.44 -40.65 21.01
CA THR A 209 25.07 -39.94 19.88
C THR A 209 24.19 -38.82 19.37
N ASP A 210 22.86 -38.92 19.46
CA ASP A 210 21.89 -37.95 18.98
C ASP A 210 21.85 -36.69 19.85
N ILE A 211 21.85 -36.84 21.19
CA ILE A 211 21.84 -35.70 22.14
C ILE A 211 23.13 -34.87 22.06
N GLY A 212 24.27 -35.49 21.75
CA GLY A 212 25.53 -34.78 21.52
C GLY A 212 25.53 -33.99 20.22
N THR A 213 24.88 -34.53 19.17
CA THR A 213 24.77 -33.87 17.86
C THR A 213 24.00 -32.57 17.92
N ASP A 214 22.88 -32.56 18.63
CA ASP A 214 22.04 -31.35 18.79
C ASP A 214 22.76 -30.22 19.56
N ARG A 215 23.55 -30.59 20.57
CA ARG A 215 24.32 -29.58 21.33
C ARG A 215 25.44 -28.96 20.54
N ASP A 216 26.23 -29.77 19.83
CA ASP A 216 27.35 -29.28 19.01
C ASP A 216 26.82 -28.44 17.85
N THR A 217 25.71 -28.85 17.21
CA THR A 217 25.03 -28.08 16.17
C THR A 217 24.54 -26.74 16.67
N ALA A 218 23.89 -26.72 17.85
CA ALA A 218 23.43 -25.49 18.49
C ALA A 218 24.58 -24.57 18.94
N GLU A 219 25.72 -25.13 19.36
CA GLU A 219 26.91 -24.38 19.73
C GLU A 219 27.55 -23.72 18.52
N ILE A 220 27.76 -24.47 17.43
CA ILE A 220 28.30 -23.94 16.18
C ILE A 220 27.35 -22.89 15.60
N ALA A 221 26.04 -23.13 15.59
CA ALA A 221 25.05 -22.14 15.15
C ALA A 221 25.15 -20.85 15.97
N ARG A 222 25.32 -20.94 17.29
CA ARG A 222 25.55 -19.78 18.16
C ARG A 222 26.83 -19.02 17.82
N ILE A 223 27.96 -19.74 17.69
CA ILE A 223 29.24 -19.12 17.34
C ILE A 223 29.09 -18.38 16.00
N LEU A 224 28.51 -19.01 14.99
CA LEU A 224 28.29 -18.39 13.69
C LEU A 224 27.29 -17.23 13.71
N MET A 225 26.25 -17.29 14.54
CA MET A 225 25.26 -16.20 14.69
C MET A 225 25.81 -14.98 15.43
N PHE A 226 26.68 -15.19 16.41
CA PHE A 226 27.27 -14.10 17.20
C PHE A 226 28.58 -13.60 16.59
N SER A 227 29.16 -14.31 15.62
CA SER A 227 30.32 -13.83 14.87
C SER A 227 29.90 -12.68 13.94
N ASN A 228 30.75 -11.65 13.87
CA ASN A 228 30.57 -10.57 12.92
C ASN A 228 30.87 -11.08 11.50
N LEU A 229 29.83 -11.36 10.72
CA LEU A 229 29.97 -11.82 9.32
C LEU A 229 30.68 -10.84 8.38
N SER A 230 31.04 -9.64 8.85
CA SER A 230 31.86 -8.69 8.10
C SER A 230 33.35 -8.93 8.25
N GLU A 231 33.77 -9.71 9.26
CA GLU A 231 35.15 -10.01 9.59
C GLU A 231 35.44 -11.53 9.48
N PRO A 232 36.69 -11.93 9.29
CA PRO A 232 37.05 -13.34 9.35
C PRO A 232 36.72 -13.93 10.72
N LEU A 233 36.38 -15.23 10.76
CA LEU A 233 36.14 -15.92 12.03
C LEU A 233 37.45 -15.95 12.85
N PRO A 234 37.41 -15.65 14.16
CA PRO A 234 38.57 -15.72 15.04
C PRO A 234 39.26 -17.09 14.96
N GLU A 235 40.59 -17.11 15.01
CA GLU A 235 41.37 -18.35 14.89
C GLU A 235 41.02 -19.38 15.97
N ASP A 236 40.65 -18.93 17.17
CA ASP A 236 40.25 -19.79 18.26
C ASP A 236 38.92 -20.47 17.97
N ASP A 237 37.96 -19.74 17.37
CA ASP A 237 36.67 -20.28 16.95
C ASP A 237 36.85 -21.26 15.78
N VAL A 238 37.70 -20.92 14.79
CA VAL A 238 38.05 -21.83 13.70
C VAL A 238 38.62 -23.13 14.25
N ARG A 239 39.49 -23.05 15.24
CA ARG A 239 40.12 -24.21 15.86
C ARG A 239 39.10 -25.06 16.64
N HIS A 240 38.26 -24.41 17.43
CA HIS A 240 37.24 -25.07 18.24
C HIS A 240 36.18 -25.77 17.36
N VAL A 241 35.55 -25.01 16.45
CA VAL A 241 34.56 -25.54 15.50
C VAL A 241 35.19 -26.62 14.63
N GLY A 242 36.44 -26.44 14.18
CA GLY A 242 37.19 -27.45 13.43
C GLY A 242 37.39 -28.76 14.20
N GLN A 243 37.60 -28.68 15.53
CA GLN A 243 37.68 -29.90 16.37
C GLN A 243 36.35 -30.65 16.42
N LEU A 244 35.24 -29.94 16.62
CA LEU A 244 33.91 -30.54 16.64
C LEU A 244 33.56 -31.19 15.29
N VAL A 245 33.86 -30.48 14.17
CA VAL A 245 33.66 -31.03 12.82
C VAL A 245 34.54 -32.26 12.57
N ALA A 246 35.82 -32.22 12.94
CA ALA A 246 36.73 -33.39 12.78
C ALA A 246 36.23 -34.60 13.52
N GLN A 247 35.80 -34.46 14.77
CA GLN A 247 35.26 -35.54 15.58
C GLN A 247 34.03 -36.21 14.97
N ARG A 248 33.16 -35.43 14.31
CA ARG A 248 31.88 -35.89 13.75
C ARG A 248 32.00 -36.41 12.31
N THR A 249 32.91 -35.85 11.53
CA THR A 249 33.03 -36.21 10.10
C THR A 249 34.14 -37.19 9.80
N GLY A 250 35.08 -37.40 10.77
CA GLY A 250 36.26 -38.21 10.55
C GLY A 250 37.35 -37.54 9.71
N LEU A 251 37.23 -36.24 9.48
CA LEU A 251 38.27 -35.46 8.77
C LEU A 251 39.49 -35.22 9.65
N SER A 252 40.65 -34.99 9.03
CA SER A 252 41.80 -34.46 9.77
C SER A 252 41.50 -33.07 10.32
N GLN A 253 42.15 -32.68 11.44
CA GLN A 253 41.97 -31.38 12.07
C GLN A 253 42.17 -30.22 11.06
N GLN A 254 43.19 -30.33 10.22
CA GLN A 254 43.46 -29.32 9.17
C GLN A 254 42.35 -29.24 8.14
N ALA A 255 41.85 -30.39 7.64
CA ALA A 255 40.78 -30.42 6.67
C ALA A 255 39.45 -29.89 7.25
N ALA A 256 39.19 -30.17 8.52
CA ALA A 256 38.02 -29.62 9.22
C ALA A 256 38.10 -28.11 9.41
N GLN A 257 39.24 -27.56 9.83
CA GLN A 257 39.46 -26.10 9.92
C GLN A 257 39.31 -25.40 8.57
N GLN A 258 39.86 -26.00 7.51
CA GLN A 258 39.69 -25.49 6.15
C GLN A 258 38.20 -25.44 5.76
N ARG A 259 37.47 -26.54 6.01
CA ARG A 259 36.04 -26.62 5.74
C ARG A 259 35.24 -25.53 6.49
N VAL A 260 35.57 -25.27 7.75
CA VAL A 260 34.98 -24.20 8.56
C VAL A 260 35.22 -22.85 7.91
N THR A 261 36.47 -22.54 7.59
CA THR A 261 36.88 -21.29 6.94
C THR A 261 36.17 -21.08 5.61
N ASP A 262 36.14 -22.11 4.74
CA ASP A 262 35.49 -22.05 3.43
C ASP A 262 33.98 -21.90 3.54
N THR A 263 33.35 -22.54 4.53
CA THR A 263 31.91 -22.43 4.76
C THR A 263 31.54 -21.06 5.29
N TYR A 264 32.34 -20.54 6.23
CA TYR A 264 32.17 -19.18 6.75
C TYR A 264 32.34 -18.11 5.67
N ALA A 265 33.37 -18.25 4.80
CA ALA A 265 33.59 -17.34 3.68
C ALA A 265 32.40 -17.34 2.70
N ARG A 266 31.80 -18.53 2.45
CA ARG A 266 30.57 -18.64 1.64
C ARG A 266 29.39 -17.95 2.31
N ALA A 267 29.20 -18.12 3.63
CA ALA A 267 28.17 -17.41 4.37
C ALA A 267 28.36 -15.89 4.28
N GLN A 268 29.59 -15.39 4.46
CA GLN A 268 29.92 -13.98 4.30
C GLN A 268 29.57 -13.45 2.90
N SER A 269 29.92 -14.20 1.85
CA SER A 269 29.62 -13.77 0.47
C SER A 269 28.13 -13.66 0.22
N ARG A 270 27.32 -14.60 0.76
CA ARG A 270 25.86 -14.54 0.66
C ARG A 270 25.25 -13.35 1.39
N VAL A 271 25.75 -13.03 2.58
CA VAL A 271 25.30 -11.84 3.32
C VAL A 271 25.63 -10.55 2.56
N ARG A 272 26.84 -10.44 2.01
CA ARG A 272 27.23 -9.27 1.19
C ARG A 272 26.40 -9.13 -0.09
N GLU A 273 26.11 -10.25 -0.75
CA GLU A 273 25.23 -10.29 -1.91
C GLU A 273 23.82 -9.82 -1.52
N ALA A 274 23.25 -10.38 -0.46
CA ALA A 274 21.94 -10.00 0.05
C ALA A 274 21.87 -8.50 0.46
N GLU A 275 22.93 -7.96 1.10
CA GLU A 275 23.01 -6.52 1.40
C GLU A 275 23.03 -5.66 0.15
N THR A 276 23.79 -6.08 -0.87
CA THR A 276 23.88 -5.37 -2.15
C THR A 276 22.53 -5.36 -2.86
N ASP A 277 21.88 -6.51 -2.90
CA ASP A 277 20.55 -6.67 -3.49
C ASP A 277 19.49 -5.86 -2.73
N ALA A 278 19.53 -5.89 -1.40
CA ALA A 278 18.63 -5.08 -0.58
C ALA A 278 18.81 -3.57 -0.82
N ARG A 279 20.05 -3.10 -0.93
CA ARG A 279 20.35 -1.69 -1.25
C ARG A 279 19.89 -1.33 -2.67
N ALA A 280 20.11 -2.20 -3.65
CA ALA A 280 19.64 -2.01 -5.01
C ALA A 280 18.11 -1.99 -5.10
N ALA A 281 17.43 -2.91 -4.38
CA ALA A 281 15.98 -2.94 -4.27
C ALA A 281 15.42 -1.67 -3.59
N ALA A 282 16.05 -1.21 -2.51
CA ALA A 282 15.67 0.01 -1.82
C ALA A 282 15.83 1.26 -2.72
N ASP A 283 16.91 1.35 -3.48
CA ASP A 283 17.12 2.46 -4.43
C ASP A 283 16.12 2.42 -5.58
N ALA A 284 15.84 1.24 -6.13
CA ALA A 284 14.80 1.04 -7.14
C ALA A 284 13.41 1.44 -6.61
N ALA A 285 13.07 1.03 -5.39
CA ALA A 285 11.82 1.39 -4.73
C ALA A 285 11.71 2.89 -4.50
N ARG A 286 12.79 3.54 -4.05
CA ARG A 286 12.84 5.00 -3.86
C ARG A 286 12.59 5.74 -5.18
N LYS A 287 13.25 5.32 -6.27
CA LYS A 287 13.08 5.91 -7.60
C LYS A 287 11.67 5.72 -8.13
N ALA A 288 11.12 4.51 -7.99
CA ALA A 288 9.76 4.19 -8.40
C ALA A 288 8.73 5.02 -7.62
N SER A 289 8.89 5.14 -6.30
CA SER A 289 8.03 5.94 -5.42
C SER A 289 8.07 7.43 -5.77
N ALA A 290 9.25 7.98 -6.03
CA ALA A 290 9.40 9.37 -6.45
C ALA A 290 8.70 9.64 -7.79
N THR A 291 8.89 8.76 -8.77
CA THR A 291 8.22 8.85 -10.07
C THR A 291 6.71 8.74 -9.92
N ALA A 292 6.22 7.78 -9.14
CA ALA A 292 4.79 7.60 -8.88
C ALA A 292 4.18 8.83 -8.18
N ALA A 293 4.87 9.41 -7.19
CA ALA A 293 4.42 10.62 -6.49
C ALA A 293 4.28 11.82 -7.44
N LEU A 294 5.24 12.02 -8.34
CA LEU A 294 5.18 13.09 -9.34
C LEU A 294 4.01 12.90 -10.31
N TRP A 295 3.82 11.68 -10.80
CA TRP A 295 2.69 11.36 -11.68
C TRP A 295 1.35 11.50 -10.97
N LEU A 296 1.26 11.09 -9.70
CA LEU A 296 0.07 11.27 -8.88
C LEU A 296 -0.25 12.75 -8.69
N PHE A 297 0.75 13.58 -8.40
CA PHE A 297 0.59 15.03 -8.29
C PHE A 297 0.02 15.64 -9.58
N VAL A 298 0.62 15.32 -10.73
CA VAL A 298 0.14 15.82 -12.03
C VAL A 298 -1.28 15.32 -12.32
N SER A 299 -1.55 14.06 -12.06
CA SER A 299 -2.88 13.45 -12.26
C SER A 299 -3.96 14.11 -11.40
N LEU A 300 -3.66 14.38 -10.12
CA LEU A 300 -4.56 15.09 -9.22
C LEU A 300 -4.81 16.53 -9.69
N LEU A 301 -3.77 17.24 -10.12
CA LEU A 301 -3.92 18.60 -10.64
C LEU A 301 -4.82 18.64 -11.88
N ILE A 302 -4.60 17.74 -12.82
CA ILE A 302 -5.44 17.62 -14.02
C ILE A 302 -6.88 17.25 -13.61
N GLY A 303 -7.04 16.34 -12.63
CA GLY A 303 -8.36 15.97 -12.10
C GLY A 303 -9.13 17.15 -11.53
N ALA A 304 -8.48 18.02 -10.73
CA ALA A 304 -9.07 19.23 -10.19
C ALA A 304 -9.55 20.18 -11.30
N PHE A 305 -8.71 20.37 -12.33
CA PHE A 305 -9.05 21.18 -13.49
C PHE A 305 -10.22 20.61 -14.28
N CYS A 306 -10.21 19.31 -14.57
CA CYS A 306 -11.30 18.63 -15.26
C CYS A 306 -12.63 18.71 -14.52
N ALA A 307 -12.61 18.51 -13.19
CA ALA A 307 -13.82 18.62 -12.38
C ALA A 307 -14.38 20.05 -12.40
N SER A 308 -13.51 21.07 -12.29
CA SER A 308 -13.90 22.47 -12.36
C SER A 308 -14.53 22.82 -13.70
N LEU A 309 -13.91 22.40 -14.81
CA LEU A 309 -14.47 22.60 -16.14
C LEU A 309 -15.80 21.84 -16.35
N ALA A 310 -15.86 20.57 -15.96
CA ALA A 310 -17.06 19.76 -16.12
C ALA A 310 -18.25 20.33 -15.34
N ALA A 311 -18.00 20.95 -14.19
CA ALA A 311 -19.04 21.61 -13.41
C ALA A 311 -19.66 22.81 -14.14
N THR A 312 -18.88 23.59 -14.87
CA THR A 312 -19.42 24.70 -15.69
C THR A 312 -20.33 24.21 -16.82
N PHE A 313 -20.02 23.04 -17.39
CA PHE A 313 -20.91 22.40 -18.37
C PHE A 313 -22.19 21.89 -17.71
N GLY A 314 -22.10 21.24 -16.54
CA GLY A 314 -23.26 20.79 -15.77
C GLY A 314 -24.15 21.96 -15.36
N GLY A 315 -23.56 23.07 -14.91
CA GLY A 315 -24.25 24.29 -14.52
C GLY A 315 -24.98 24.93 -15.68
N ARG A 316 -24.33 25.08 -16.84
CA ARG A 316 -24.99 25.60 -18.05
C ARG A 316 -26.21 24.78 -18.47
N GLN A 317 -26.10 23.46 -18.47
CA GLN A 317 -27.24 22.58 -18.77
C GLN A 317 -28.32 22.62 -17.68
N ARG A 318 -27.98 23.01 -16.46
CA ARG A 318 -28.94 23.24 -15.38
C ARG A 318 -29.76 24.51 -15.62
N ASP A 319 -29.16 25.55 -16.17
CA ASP A 319 -29.74 26.86 -16.34
C ASP A 319 -30.47 27.04 -17.70
N ALA A 320 -30.14 26.21 -18.68
CA ALA A 320 -30.87 26.07 -19.95
C ALA A 320 -32.24 25.43 -19.74
#